data_45709be7c7d3563ffc88c2883e41b329
#
_entry.id   45709be7c7d3563ffc88c2883e41b329
#
_cell.length_a   1.000
_cell.length_b   1.000
_cell.length_c   1.000
_cell.angle_alpha   90.00
_cell.angle_beta   90.00
_cell.angle_gamma   90.00
#
_symmetry.space_group_name_H-M   'P 1'
#
loop_
_entity.id
_entity.type
_entity.pdbx_description
1 polymer ?
#
loop_
_entity_poly.entity_id
_entity_poly.type
_entity_poly.pdbx_seq_one_letter_code
_entity_poly.pdbx_strand_id
1 'polypeptide(L)'
;MFRAFATFWMLQNMDNLQKNAQLTDFYQNLAYKPYCSEDLYYGLRVRPKDIAVLKPYIQGNQPSMMHYFFFDIDREEAVLAWFDADLPRPYWTAQTSKNGHAHICYKLQLPLCTSELGSKKAISYAAKVQAGLATKLGADVGY
;
A
#
# COMPACT_ATOMS: atom_id res chain seq x y z
N MET A 1 -8.10 3.37 1.58
CA MET A 1 -7.02 4.33 1.66
C MET A 1 -5.95 3.81 2.59
N PHE A 2 -4.74 3.85 2.17
CA PHE A 2 -3.58 3.30 2.85
C PHE A 2 -3.03 4.31 3.88
N ARG A 3 -2.87 3.89 5.13
CA ARG A 3 -2.21 4.70 6.16
C ARG A 3 -0.70 4.67 5.90
N ALA A 4 -0.17 5.78 5.44
CA ALA A 4 1.23 5.86 5.05
C ALA A 4 2.14 6.05 6.27
N PHE A 5 2.39 5.00 7.05
CA PHE A 5 3.59 4.98 7.90
C PHE A 5 4.87 5.09 7.04
N ALA A 6 4.78 4.67 5.80
CA ALA A 6 5.81 4.88 4.79
C ALA A 6 6.10 6.36 4.52
N THR A 7 5.15 7.29 4.71
CA THR A 7 5.39 8.71 4.50
C THR A 7 6.31 9.32 5.56
N PHE A 8 6.18 8.95 6.82
CA PHE A 8 7.12 9.43 7.84
C PHE A 8 8.53 8.87 7.58
N TRP A 9 8.62 7.63 7.13
CA TRP A 9 9.88 7.02 6.74
C TRP A 9 10.41 7.58 5.42
N MET A 10 9.55 7.87 4.44
CA MET A 10 9.91 8.55 3.19
C MET A 10 10.42 9.96 3.44
N LEU A 11 9.82 10.71 4.37
CA LEU A 11 10.27 12.06 4.76
C LEU A 11 11.67 12.06 5.38
N GLN A 12 11.98 11.09 6.23
CA GLN A 12 13.31 10.95 6.82
C GLN A 12 14.35 10.44 5.82
N ASN A 13 13.91 9.91 4.66
CA ASN A 13 14.76 9.23 3.70
C ASN A 13 14.52 9.70 2.25
N MET A 14 14.08 10.94 2.02
CA MET A 14 13.94 11.49 0.66
C MET A 14 15.26 11.40 -0.11
N ASP A 15 16.40 11.56 0.57
CA ASP A 15 17.74 11.31 -0.02
C ASP A 15 17.99 9.82 -0.31
N ASN A 16 17.26 8.92 0.33
CA ASN A 16 17.34 7.47 0.12
C ASN A 16 16.34 6.93 -0.90
N LEU A 17 15.35 7.73 -1.35
CA LEU A 17 14.42 7.33 -2.41
C LEU A 17 15.17 6.93 -3.69
N GLN A 18 16.22 7.67 -4.03
CA GLN A 18 17.08 7.33 -5.16
C GLN A 18 17.89 6.03 -4.96
N LYS A 19 18.10 5.61 -3.70
CA LYS A 19 18.85 4.39 -3.35
C LYS A 19 17.95 3.18 -3.17
N ASN A 20 16.64 3.37 -2.99
CA ASN A 20 15.68 2.28 -2.81
C ASN A 20 14.78 2.15 -4.04
N ALA A 21 15.11 1.19 -4.92
CA ALA A 21 14.38 0.96 -6.16
C ALA A 21 12.89 0.67 -5.95
N GLN A 22 12.51 0.04 -4.84
CA GLN A 22 11.12 -0.31 -4.53
C GLN A 22 10.29 0.93 -4.18
N LEU A 23 10.85 1.86 -3.43
CA LEU A 23 10.19 3.13 -3.09
C LEU A 23 10.10 4.06 -4.28
N THR A 24 11.14 4.10 -5.11
CA THR A 24 11.13 4.85 -6.37
C THR A 24 10.05 4.34 -7.29
N ASP A 25 9.93 3.03 -7.45
CA ASP A 25 8.88 2.38 -8.23
C ASP A 25 7.48 2.69 -7.68
N PHE A 26 7.29 2.61 -6.36
CA PHE A 26 6.04 2.98 -5.72
C PHE A 26 5.66 4.44 -5.99
N TYR A 27 6.59 5.36 -5.83
CA TYR A 27 6.36 6.78 -6.10
C TYR A 27 6.02 7.04 -7.58
N GLN A 28 6.69 6.37 -8.51
CA GLN A 28 6.42 6.49 -9.94
C GLN A 28 5.02 5.99 -10.31
N ASN A 29 4.54 4.94 -9.65
CA ASN A 29 3.23 4.33 -9.91
C ASN A 29 2.08 5.05 -9.20
N LEU A 30 2.34 6.03 -8.33
CA LEU A 30 1.30 6.87 -7.77
C LEU A 30 0.58 7.68 -8.86
N ALA A 31 -0.70 7.96 -8.62
CA ALA A 31 -1.41 8.95 -9.44
C ALA A 31 -0.68 10.30 -9.40
N TYR A 32 -0.79 11.10 -10.46
CA TYR A 32 -0.19 12.44 -10.49
C TYR A 32 -0.72 13.33 -9.36
N LYS A 33 -2.00 13.18 -9.03
CA LYS A 33 -2.67 13.84 -7.89
C LYS A 33 -3.46 12.81 -7.10
N PRO A 34 -2.83 12.05 -6.19
CA PRO A 34 -3.54 11.05 -5.41
C PRO A 34 -4.43 11.70 -4.34
N TYR A 35 -5.42 10.95 -3.88
CA TYR A 35 -6.11 11.31 -2.64
C TYR A 35 -5.18 11.12 -1.46
N CYS A 36 -5.25 12.06 -0.51
CA CYS A 36 -4.50 12.03 0.74
C CYS A 36 -5.27 12.71 1.87
N SER A 37 -4.84 12.49 3.11
CA SER A 37 -5.43 13.13 4.28
C SER A 37 -4.42 13.27 5.42
N GLU A 38 -4.57 14.32 6.21
CA GLU A 38 -3.91 14.44 7.52
C GLU A 38 -4.62 13.58 8.56
N ASP A 39 -5.95 13.55 8.49
CA ASP A 39 -6.83 12.80 9.36
C ASP A 39 -8.10 12.45 8.57
N LEU A 40 -8.43 11.16 8.50
CA LEU A 40 -9.60 10.66 7.74
C LEU A 40 -10.93 11.21 8.26
N TYR A 41 -11.00 11.64 9.52
CA TYR A 41 -12.18 12.28 10.09
C TYR A 41 -12.54 13.58 9.34
N TYR A 42 -11.53 14.35 8.91
CA TYR A 42 -11.72 15.60 8.16
C TYR A 42 -11.82 15.41 6.64
N GLY A 43 -11.86 14.18 6.19
CA GLY A 43 -12.06 13.80 4.79
C GLY A 43 -10.81 13.77 3.94
N LEU A 44 -11.01 13.55 2.65
CA LEU A 44 -9.96 13.36 1.67
C LEU A 44 -9.71 14.64 0.89
N ARG A 45 -8.47 14.84 0.48
CA ARG A 45 -8.06 15.92 -0.40
C ARG A 45 -7.20 15.39 -1.54
N VAL A 46 -7.27 16.04 -2.67
CA VAL A 46 -6.40 15.79 -3.82
C VAL A 46 -5.24 16.76 -3.78
N ARG A 47 -4.02 16.24 -3.87
CA ARG A 47 -2.78 17.03 -3.87
C ARG A 47 -1.80 16.46 -4.90
N PRO A 48 -0.88 17.26 -5.45
CA PRO A 48 0.25 16.74 -6.21
C PRO A 48 0.99 15.66 -5.41
N LYS A 49 1.53 14.66 -6.08
CA LYS A 49 2.10 13.49 -5.40
C LYS A 49 3.29 13.80 -4.50
N ASP A 50 4.08 14.81 -4.82
CA ASP A 50 5.18 15.31 -3.99
C ASP A 50 4.70 15.86 -2.63
N ILE A 51 3.51 16.43 -2.59
CA ILE A 51 2.86 16.89 -1.36
C ILE A 51 2.09 15.73 -0.68
N ALA A 52 1.38 14.92 -1.47
CA ALA A 52 0.56 13.84 -0.95
C ALA A 52 1.37 12.78 -0.20
N VAL A 53 2.59 12.47 -0.64
CA VAL A 53 3.49 11.53 0.04
C VAL A 53 3.96 11.99 1.43
N LEU A 54 3.78 13.26 1.74
CA LEU A 54 4.08 13.83 3.05
C LEU A 54 2.92 13.66 4.05
N LYS A 55 1.77 13.16 3.59
CA LYS A 55 0.58 13.00 4.42
C LYS A 55 0.52 11.62 5.09
N PRO A 56 -0.09 11.51 6.28
CA PRO A 56 -0.25 10.24 6.98
C PRO A 56 -1.07 9.21 6.21
N TYR A 57 -1.99 9.66 5.36
CA TYR A 57 -2.86 8.80 4.56
C TYR A 57 -2.73 9.15 3.09
N ILE A 58 -2.51 8.16 2.24
CA ILE A 58 -2.38 8.32 0.79
C ILE A 58 -3.05 7.16 0.05
N GLN A 59 -3.58 7.46 -1.13
CA GLN A 59 -4.05 6.45 -2.06
C GLN A 59 -2.86 5.81 -2.77
N GLY A 60 -2.61 4.53 -2.49
CA GLY A 60 -1.43 3.82 -2.99
C GLY A 60 -1.54 3.34 -4.43
N ASN A 61 -2.76 3.07 -4.92
CA ASN A 61 -3.03 2.72 -6.31
C ASN A 61 -3.68 3.87 -7.05
N GLN A 62 -3.50 3.92 -8.37
CA GLN A 62 -4.24 4.84 -9.22
C GLN A 62 -5.73 4.45 -9.25
N PRO A 63 -6.68 5.40 -9.51
CA PRO A 63 -8.11 5.10 -9.52
C PRO A 63 -8.52 4.01 -10.51
N SER A 64 -7.83 3.93 -11.65
CA SER A 64 -8.13 3.00 -12.74
C SER A 64 -7.12 1.87 -12.92
N MET A 65 -6.04 1.88 -12.14
CA MET A 65 -4.96 0.88 -12.25
C MET A 65 -4.49 0.44 -10.86
N MET A 66 -4.54 -0.86 -10.61
CA MET A 66 -4.02 -1.47 -9.40
C MET A 66 -2.64 -2.06 -9.69
N HIS A 67 -1.62 -1.55 -9.00
CA HIS A 67 -0.24 -2.03 -9.07
C HIS A 67 0.13 -2.90 -7.89
N TYR A 68 -0.54 -2.68 -6.73
CA TYR A 68 -0.16 -3.28 -5.45
C TYR A 68 -1.37 -3.76 -4.67
N PHE A 69 -1.15 -4.81 -3.86
CA PHE A 69 -1.99 -5.12 -2.72
C PHE A 69 -1.32 -4.59 -1.45
N PHE A 70 -2.07 -3.87 -0.64
CA PHE A 70 -1.65 -3.36 0.66
C PHE A 70 -2.41 -4.05 1.77
N PHE A 71 -1.70 -4.45 2.81
CA PHE A 71 -2.27 -5.09 3.99
C PHE A 71 -1.81 -4.36 5.25
N ASP A 72 -2.77 -3.98 6.08
CA ASP A 72 -2.52 -3.40 7.40
C ASP A 72 -2.70 -4.47 8.47
N ILE A 73 -1.69 -4.66 9.30
CA ILE A 73 -1.65 -5.72 10.31
C ILE A 73 -1.38 -5.10 11.66
N ASP A 74 -2.43 -5.02 12.47
CA ASP A 74 -2.46 -4.37 13.77
C ASP A 74 -2.12 -5.33 14.91
N ARG A 75 -0.91 -5.91 14.88
CA ARG A 75 -0.38 -6.77 15.95
C ARG A 75 1.12 -6.61 16.09
N GLU A 76 1.65 -7.07 17.21
CA GLU A 76 3.10 -7.16 17.40
C GLU A 76 3.74 -8.11 16.39
N GLU A 77 4.99 -7.83 16.02
CA GLU A 77 5.77 -8.63 15.06
C GLU A 77 5.10 -8.80 13.67
N ALA A 78 4.18 -7.91 13.32
CA ALA A 78 3.42 -7.97 12.07
C ALA A 78 4.30 -8.00 10.81
N VAL A 79 5.53 -7.50 10.89
CA VAL A 79 6.50 -7.53 9.78
C VAL A 79 6.87 -8.96 9.35
N LEU A 80 6.73 -9.95 10.23
CA LEU A 80 6.99 -11.37 9.96
C LEU A 80 5.74 -12.17 9.61
N ALA A 81 4.56 -11.55 9.59
CA ALA A 81 3.29 -12.24 9.37
C ALA A 81 3.27 -13.07 8.06
N TRP A 82 3.91 -12.59 7.01
CA TRP A 82 4.02 -13.30 5.74
C TRP A 82 4.86 -14.58 5.86
N PHE A 83 5.93 -14.55 6.66
CA PHE A 83 6.79 -15.70 6.88
C PHE A 83 6.06 -16.78 7.71
N ASP A 84 5.40 -16.36 8.79
CA ASP A 84 4.61 -17.26 9.64
C ASP A 84 3.43 -17.89 8.89
N ALA A 85 2.87 -17.18 7.91
CA ALA A 85 1.77 -17.66 7.07
C ALA A 85 2.21 -18.50 5.85
N ASP A 86 3.51 -18.76 5.71
CA ASP A 86 4.10 -19.46 4.55
C ASP A 86 3.70 -18.80 3.21
N LEU A 87 3.77 -17.48 3.17
CA LEU A 87 3.47 -16.68 1.98
C LEU A 87 4.77 -16.24 1.28
N PRO A 88 4.69 -15.92 -0.02
CA PRO A 88 5.81 -15.34 -0.74
C PRO A 88 6.33 -14.07 -0.07
N ARG A 89 7.61 -13.79 -0.22
CA ARG A 89 8.21 -12.56 0.28
C ARG A 89 7.51 -11.34 -0.30
N PRO A 90 7.07 -10.40 0.54
CA PRO A 90 6.45 -9.16 0.07
C PRO A 90 7.43 -8.29 -0.72
N TYR A 91 6.89 -7.40 -1.50
CA TYR A 91 7.66 -6.42 -2.26
C TYR A 91 8.37 -5.44 -1.32
N TRP A 92 7.66 -4.97 -0.29
CA TRP A 92 8.23 -4.27 0.86
C TRP A 92 7.33 -4.42 2.10
N THR A 93 7.92 -4.18 3.24
CA THR A 93 7.24 -4.09 4.53
C THR A 93 7.63 -2.79 5.22
N ALA A 94 6.70 -2.18 5.94
CA ALA A 94 6.94 -1.02 6.77
C ALA A 94 6.39 -1.26 8.17
N GLN A 95 7.23 -1.18 9.18
CA GLN A 95 6.86 -1.42 10.58
C GLN A 95 6.88 -0.14 11.38
N THR A 96 5.93 0.01 12.28
CA THR A 96 5.91 1.08 13.26
C THR A 96 6.73 0.66 14.48
N SER A 97 7.74 1.44 14.83
CA SER A 97 8.60 1.16 15.99
C SER A 97 7.88 1.24 17.35
N LYS A 98 6.71 1.91 17.39
CA LYS A 98 5.96 2.12 18.64
C LYS A 98 5.19 0.89 19.14
N ASN A 99 4.63 0.10 18.23
CA ASN A 99 3.67 -0.98 18.58
C ASN A 99 3.88 -2.27 17.77
N GLY A 100 4.88 -2.32 16.87
CA GLY A 100 5.14 -3.49 16.05
C GLY A 100 4.15 -3.74 14.92
N HIS A 101 3.13 -2.90 14.76
CA HIS A 101 2.19 -2.98 13.63
C HIS A 101 2.92 -2.74 12.32
N ALA A 102 2.46 -3.36 11.24
CA ALA A 102 3.13 -3.27 9.95
C ALA A 102 2.17 -3.18 8.77
N HIS A 103 2.63 -2.51 7.73
CA HIS A 103 2.06 -2.62 6.40
C HIS A 103 2.89 -3.59 5.56
N ILE A 104 2.21 -4.47 4.84
CA ILE A 104 2.81 -5.41 3.90
C ILE A 104 2.28 -5.10 2.51
N CYS A 105 3.19 -4.98 1.55
CA CYS A 105 2.87 -4.67 0.17
C CYS A 105 3.32 -5.80 -0.76
N TYR A 106 2.40 -6.26 -1.62
CA TYR A 106 2.70 -7.14 -2.74
C TYR A 106 2.51 -6.37 -4.04
N LYS A 107 3.50 -6.39 -4.91
CA LYS A 107 3.40 -5.84 -6.25
C LYS A 107 2.81 -6.88 -7.20
N LEU A 108 1.83 -6.47 -8.00
CA LEU A 108 1.32 -7.29 -9.09
C LEU A 108 2.35 -7.35 -10.23
N GLN A 109 2.57 -8.50 -10.80
CA GLN A 109 3.46 -8.69 -11.94
C GLN A 109 3.01 -7.85 -13.14
N LEU A 110 1.70 -7.79 -13.37
CA LEU A 110 1.06 -6.92 -14.35
C LEU A 110 0.03 -6.04 -13.64
N PRO A 111 0.00 -4.73 -13.91
CA PRO A 111 -1.04 -3.86 -13.37
C PRO A 111 -2.42 -4.32 -13.82
N LEU A 112 -3.39 -4.21 -12.94
CA LEU A 112 -4.79 -4.55 -13.22
C LEU A 112 -5.59 -3.29 -13.52
N CYS A 113 -6.23 -3.25 -14.70
CA CYS A 113 -7.20 -2.20 -15.00
C CYS A 113 -8.47 -2.41 -14.17
N THR A 114 -8.77 -1.44 -13.31
CA THR A 114 -9.93 -1.46 -12.39
C THR A 114 -11.09 -0.58 -12.85
N SER A 115 -10.97 0.06 -14.02
CA SER A 115 -12.05 0.81 -14.65
C SER A 115 -13.05 -0.13 -15.35
N GLU A 116 -14.13 0.44 -15.89
CA GLU A 116 -15.13 -0.30 -16.69
C GLU A 116 -14.53 -0.97 -17.94
N LEU A 117 -13.37 -0.51 -18.41
CA LEU A 117 -12.64 -1.12 -19.52
C LEU A 117 -11.86 -2.36 -19.11
N GLY A 118 -11.74 -2.61 -17.81
CA GLY A 118 -11.02 -3.75 -17.26
C GLY A 118 -11.78 -5.06 -17.39
N SER A 119 -11.05 -6.17 -17.39
CA SER A 119 -11.63 -7.50 -17.35
C SER A 119 -12.29 -7.78 -15.99
N LYS A 120 -13.62 -7.93 -15.97
CA LYS A 120 -14.36 -8.30 -14.74
C LYS A 120 -13.86 -9.62 -14.13
N LYS A 121 -13.45 -10.57 -14.98
CA LYS A 121 -12.90 -11.84 -14.54
C LYS A 121 -11.56 -11.64 -13.82
N ALA A 122 -10.68 -10.81 -14.36
CA ALA A 122 -9.38 -10.51 -13.76
C ALA A 122 -9.55 -9.73 -12.44
N ILE A 123 -10.45 -8.76 -12.39
CA ILE A 123 -10.78 -8.00 -11.18
C ILE A 123 -11.32 -8.93 -10.08
N SER A 124 -12.26 -9.82 -10.43
CA SER A 124 -12.82 -10.80 -9.49
C SER A 124 -11.76 -11.77 -8.96
N TYR A 125 -10.86 -12.24 -9.83
CA TYR A 125 -9.76 -13.11 -9.44
C TYR A 125 -8.79 -12.39 -8.48
N ALA A 126 -8.39 -11.16 -8.81
CA ALA A 126 -7.53 -10.36 -7.93
C ALA A 126 -8.15 -10.11 -6.56
N ALA A 127 -9.46 -9.83 -6.50
CA ALA A 127 -10.19 -9.66 -5.25
C ALA A 127 -10.16 -10.93 -4.38
N LYS A 128 -10.29 -12.11 -4.98
CA LYS A 128 -10.20 -13.39 -4.26
C LYS A 128 -8.78 -13.65 -3.74
N VAL A 129 -7.76 -13.35 -4.54
CA VAL A 129 -6.35 -13.48 -4.12
C VAL A 129 -6.07 -12.53 -2.96
N GLN A 130 -6.50 -11.28 -3.05
CA GLN A 130 -6.33 -10.28 -2.01
C GLN A 130 -7.03 -10.71 -0.71
N ALA A 131 -8.26 -11.20 -0.79
CA ALA A 131 -9.00 -11.70 0.36
C ALA A 131 -8.30 -12.91 1.02
N GLY A 132 -7.78 -13.84 0.22
CA GLY A 132 -7.03 -14.99 0.71
C GLY A 132 -5.74 -14.60 1.42
N LEU A 133 -5.00 -13.66 0.86
CA LEU A 133 -3.78 -13.11 1.50
C LEU A 133 -4.12 -12.39 2.79
N ALA A 134 -5.16 -11.55 2.80
CA ALA A 134 -5.60 -10.84 4.00
C ALA A 134 -5.96 -11.81 5.14
N THR A 135 -6.70 -12.88 4.83
CA THR A 135 -7.05 -13.91 5.82
C THR A 135 -5.81 -14.60 6.39
N LYS A 136 -4.87 -15.00 5.55
CA LYS A 136 -3.64 -15.66 5.99
C LYS A 136 -2.73 -14.74 6.80
N LEU A 137 -2.64 -13.47 6.43
CA LEU A 137 -1.86 -12.47 7.15
C LEU A 137 -2.50 -12.03 8.47
N GLY A 138 -3.81 -12.28 8.64
CA GLY A 138 -4.57 -11.69 9.74
C GLY A 138 -4.67 -10.18 9.60
N ALA A 139 -4.75 -9.69 8.36
CA ALA A 139 -4.88 -8.27 8.06
C ALA A 139 -6.33 -7.80 8.21
N ASP A 140 -6.50 -6.52 8.51
CA ASP A 140 -7.80 -5.90 8.56
C ASP A 140 -8.49 -5.89 7.19
N VAL A 141 -9.77 -6.26 7.17
CA VAL A 141 -10.61 -6.33 5.95
C VAL A 141 -11.29 -5.00 5.62
N GLY A 142 -10.78 -3.89 6.07
CA GLY A 142 -11.43 -2.57 5.99
C GLY A 142 -10.95 -1.64 4.86
N TYR A 143 -10.32 -2.16 3.83
CA TYR A 143 -9.79 -1.35 2.74
C TYR A 143 -10.41 -1.65 1.40
#